data_e075df85769824bca8add1ca6c6854c1
#
_entry.id   e075df85769824bca8add1ca6c6854c1
#
_cell.length_a   1.000
_cell.length_b   1.000
_cell.length_c   1.000
_cell.angle_alpha   90.00
_cell.angle_beta   90.00
_cell.angle_gamma   90.00
#
_symmetry.space_group_name_H-M   'P 1'
#
loop_
_entity.id
_entity.type
_entity.pdbx_description
1 polymer ?
#
loop_
_entity_poly.entity_id
_entity_poly.type
_entity_poly.pdbx_seq_one_letter_code
_entity_poly.pdbx_strand_id
1 'polypeptide(L)'
;MVTLNSAALDLVLHQLYVHFPVPGGLVRAVDGVDICFRHQQITAIIGESGCGKSVLGQAILGILPDYVARSGNIFYRSTDILADNTSLPGFYGQQIALIPQNPGDSLNPLRTIGRQFDDILQTAGLNDKTNQRKQQLLTFFGLPDAERVLAAYPHELSGGMLQRVLCAMSICCSPLWLLADEPTKGLDETACGVVYENLQKIKTSQSLGMLIITHDLQLARSI
;
A
#
# COMPACT_ATOMS: atom_id res chain seq x y z
N MET A 1 4.07 8.20 -26.55
CA MET A 1 4.11 7.32 -25.37
C MET A 1 5.56 7.00 -25.10
N VAL A 2 6.17 7.60 -24.07
CA VAL A 2 7.54 7.24 -23.66
C VAL A 2 7.40 5.95 -22.85
N THR A 3 7.83 4.83 -23.41
CA THR A 3 7.99 3.58 -22.66
C THR A 3 9.09 3.80 -21.63
N LEU A 4 8.69 4.08 -20.38
CA LEU A 4 9.63 4.09 -19.26
C LEU A 4 10.27 2.69 -19.19
N ASN A 5 11.60 2.65 -19.16
CA ASN A 5 12.35 1.42 -18.97
C ASN A 5 11.92 0.82 -17.61
N SER A 6 11.43 -0.40 -17.58
CA SER A 6 10.91 -1.03 -16.35
C SER A 6 11.93 -1.04 -15.22
N ALA A 7 13.20 -1.20 -15.52
CA ALA A 7 14.29 -1.13 -14.55
C ALA A 7 14.43 0.24 -13.86
N ALA A 8 13.99 1.34 -14.50
CA ALA A 8 13.98 2.66 -13.88
C ALA A 8 12.90 2.82 -12.79
N LEU A 9 11.96 1.91 -12.72
CA LEU A 9 10.86 1.89 -11.74
C LEU A 9 11.07 0.87 -10.63
N ASP A 10 12.20 0.14 -10.62
CA ASP A 10 12.53 -0.79 -9.54
C ASP A 10 12.77 -0.04 -8.23
N LEU A 11 12.43 -0.68 -7.10
CA LEU A 11 12.79 -0.22 -5.77
C LEU A 11 14.05 -0.97 -5.31
N VAL A 12 15.13 -0.24 -5.05
CA VAL A 12 16.42 -0.84 -4.66
C VAL A 12 16.79 -0.36 -3.26
N LEU A 13 16.89 -1.30 -2.33
CA LEU A 13 17.39 -1.06 -0.99
C LEU A 13 18.88 -1.42 -0.95
N HIS A 14 19.69 -0.52 -0.43
CA HIS A 14 21.12 -0.73 -0.28
C HIS A 14 21.58 -0.45 1.14
N GLN A 15 22.10 -1.49 1.79
CA GLN A 15 22.59 -1.44 3.17
C GLN A 15 21.61 -0.72 4.11
N LEU A 16 20.31 -1.07 4.01
CA LEU A 16 19.27 -0.43 4.79
C LEU A 16 19.29 -0.90 6.24
N TYR A 17 19.41 0.06 7.16
CA TYR A 17 19.32 -0.14 8.60
C TYR A 17 18.21 0.71 9.17
N VAL A 18 17.41 0.14 10.08
CA VAL A 18 16.37 0.85 10.83
C VAL A 18 16.44 0.38 12.29
N HIS A 19 16.81 1.29 13.17
CA HIS A 19 17.04 0.99 14.58
C HIS A 19 16.17 1.88 15.47
N PHE A 20 15.48 1.28 16.42
CA PHE A 20 14.67 2.00 17.40
C PHE A 20 15.45 2.19 18.70
N PRO A 21 15.66 3.43 19.16
CA PRO A 21 16.21 3.68 20.46
C PRO A 21 15.22 3.24 21.55
N VAL A 22 15.69 2.46 22.50
CA VAL A 22 14.92 2.00 23.66
C VAL A 22 15.72 2.22 24.94
N PRO A 23 15.07 2.31 26.12
CA PRO A 23 15.79 2.37 27.37
C PRO A 23 16.77 1.20 27.51
N GLY A 24 18.07 1.52 27.55
CA GLY A 24 19.15 0.52 27.72
C GLY A 24 19.73 -0.04 26.41
N GLY A 25 19.32 0.46 25.19
CA GLY A 25 19.93 -0.02 23.95
C GLY A 25 19.24 0.37 22.67
N LEU A 26 19.41 -0.46 21.65
CA LEU A 26 18.81 -0.31 20.32
C LEU A 26 18.14 -1.63 19.90
N VAL A 27 16.92 -1.55 19.40
CA VAL A 27 16.26 -2.65 18.68
C VAL A 27 16.58 -2.51 17.20
N ARG A 28 17.31 -3.46 16.62
CA ARG A 28 17.68 -3.52 15.22
C ARG A 28 16.55 -4.18 14.43
N ALA A 29 15.57 -3.41 13.99
CA ALA A 29 14.40 -3.92 13.30
C ALA A 29 14.70 -4.29 11.85
N VAL A 30 15.58 -3.54 11.17
CA VAL A 30 16.16 -3.86 9.86
C VAL A 30 17.67 -3.68 9.99
N ASP A 31 18.45 -4.68 9.59
CA ASP A 31 19.89 -4.74 9.86
C ASP A 31 20.67 -5.13 8.59
N GLY A 32 21.00 -4.14 7.76
CA GLY A 32 21.83 -4.29 6.58
C GLY A 32 21.16 -5.00 5.41
N VAL A 33 19.94 -4.59 5.06
CA VAL A 33 19.19 -5.24 3.98
C VAL A 33 19.59 -4.67 2.61
N ASP A 34 19.99 -5.58 1.72
CA ASP A 34 20.23 -5.33 0.29
C ASP A 34 19.23 -6.13 -0.53
N ILE A 35 18.33 -5.46 -1.26
CA ILE A 35 17.31 -6.13 -2.10
C ILE A 35 16.86 -5.22 -3.23
N CYS A 36 16.55 -5.81 -4.39
CA CYS A 36 15.93 -5.14 -5.52
C CYS A 36 14.55 -5.73 -5.77
N PHE A 37 13.51 -4.93 -5.61
CA PHE A 37 12.14 -5.26 -6.00
C PHE A 37 11.89 -4.81 -7.43
N ARG A 38 11.56 -5.76 -8.29
CA ARG A 38 11.33 -5.50 -9.71
C ARG A 38 9.93 -4.94 -9.96
N HIS A 39 9.85 -3.84 -10.71
CA HIS A 39 8.57 -3.30 -11.17
C HIS A 39 7.81 -4.35 -12.01
N GLN A 40 6.48 -4.33 -11.94
CA GLN A 40 5.57 -5.31 -12.59
C GLN A 40 5.70 -6.75 -12.08
N GLN A 41 6.42 -6.95 -10.98
CA GLN A 41 6.46 -8.24 -10.29
C GLN A 41 5.78 -8.14 -8.93
N ILE A 42 5.31 -9.28 -8.43
CA ILE A 42 4.85 -9.41 -7.06
C ILE A 42 5.96 -10.04 -6.25
N THR A 43 6.29 -9.40 -5.15
CA THR A 43 7.24 -9.92 -4.17
C THR A 43 6.56 -10.06 -2.83
N ALA A 44 6.50 -11.28 -2.31
CA ALA A 44 6.03 -11.55 -0.95
C ALA A 44 7.21 -11.54 0.03
N ILE A 45 7.09 -10.75 1.10
CA ILE A 45 8.02 -10.72 2.23
C ILE A 45 7.39 -11.53 3.34
N ILE A 46 7.97 -12.70 3.62
CA ILE A 46 7.42 -13.67 4.58
C ILE A 46 8.35 -13.76 5.79
N GLY A 47 7.77 -13.92 6.97
CA GLY A 47 8.53 -14.13 8.20
C GLY A 47 7.63 -14.07 9.44
N GLU A 48 8.20 -14.39 10.59
CA GLU A 48 7.49 -14.36 11.88
C GLU A 48 7.06 -12.95 12.28
N SER A 49 6.05 -12.85 13.15
CA SER A 49 5.64 -11.56 13.72
C SER A 49 6.81 -10.93 14.50
N GLY A 50 6.99 -9.62 14.30
CA GLY A 50 8.06 -8.88 15.00
C GLY A 50 9.44 -8.94 14.35
N CYS A 51 9.66 -9.66 13.23
CA CYS A 51 10.96 -9.73 12.56
C CYS A 51 11.31 -8.51 11.67
N GLY A 52 10.56 -7.41 11.74
CA GLY A 52 10.90 -6.16 11.06
C GLY A 52 10.23 -5.92 9.71
N LYS A 53 9.37 -6.82 9.19
CA LYS A 53 8.72 -6.69 7.87
C LYS A 53 7.93 -5.40 7.69
N SER A 54 7.05 -5.08 8.63
CA SER A 54 6.26 -3.82 8.58
C SER A 54 7.15 -2.59 8.70
N VAL A 55 8.25 -2.68 9.48
CA VAL A 55 9.24 -1.60 9.57
C VAL A 55 9.93 -1.38 8.22
N LEU A 56 10.25 -2.46 7.50
CA LEU A 56 10.78 -2.36 6.14
C LEU A 56 9.78 -1.67 5.19
N GLY A 57 8.49 -2.05 5.26
CA GLY A 57 7.42 -1.40 4.51
C GLY A 57 7.28 0.09 4.85
N GLN A 58 7.32 0.44 6.12
CA GLN A 58 7.28 1.84 6.59
C GLN A 58 8.50 2.65 6.12
N ALA A 59 9.69 2.03 6.07
CA ALA A 59 10.89 2.67 5.52
C ALA A 59 10.72 2.99 4.03
N ILE A 60 10.19 2.04 3.23
CA ILE A 60 9.92 2.23 1.81
C ILE A 60 8.87 3.34 1.59
N LEU A 61 7.86 3.38 2.45
CA LEU A 61 6.83 4.43 2.42
C LEU A 61 7.32 5.79 2.95
N GLY A 62 8.47 5.84 3.64
CA GLY A 62 8.97 7.06 4.25
C GLY A 62 8.13 7.58 5.41
N ILE A 63 7.41 6.70 6.11
CA ILE A 63 6.50 7.03 7.23
C ILE A 63 7.05 6.62 8.59
N LEU A 64 8.35 6.31 8.66
CA LEU A 64 9.02 6.04 9.95
C LEU A 64 9.01 7.31 10.82
N PRO A 65 8.78 7.17 12.14
CA PRO A 65 8.88 8.30 13.07
C PRO A 65 10.27 8.94 13.05
N ASP A 66 10.36 10.24 13.30
CA ASP A 66 11.60 11.01 13.23
C ASP A 66 12.68 10.56 14.24
N TYR A 67 12.27 9.99 15.38
CA TYR A 67 13.19 9.49 16.41
C TYR A 67 13.86 8.17 16.03
N VAL A 68 13.46 7.51 14.96
CA VAL A 68 14.01 6.23 14.50
C VAL A 68 15.31 6.49 13.73
N ALA A 69 16.40 5.86 14.19
CA ALA A 69 17.67 5.92 13.47
C ALA A 69 17.58 5.09 12.18
N ARG A 70 17.90 5.72 11.07
CA ARG A 70 17.89 5.10 9.75
C ARG A 70 19.16 5.44 8.99
N SER A 71 19.71 4.48 8.25
CA SER A 71 20.86 4.66 7.36
C SER A 71 20.82 3.67 6.21
N GLY A 72 21.69 3.89 5.20
CA GLY A 72 21.63 3.21 3.91
C GLY A 72 20.85 4.03 2.92
N ASN A 73 20.34 3.39 1.85
CA ASN A 73 19.63 4.08 0.78
C ASN A 73 18.43 3.27 0.31
N ILE A 74 17.38 3.96 -0.13
CA ILE A 74 16.26 3.37 -0.87
C ILE A 74 16.13 4.15 -2.18
N PHE A 75 16.59 3.54 -3.27
CA PHE A 75 16.54 4.18 -4.58
C PHE A 75 15.23 3.86 -5.31
N TYR A 76 14.58 4.89 -5.80
CA TYR A 76 13.46 4.82 -6.72
C TYR A 76 13.63 5.92 -7.79
N ARG A 77 13.56 5.56 -9.08
CA ARG A 77 13.81 6.52 -10.20
C ARG A 77 15.11 7.31 -10.04
N SER A 78 16.17 6.64 -9.58
CA SER A 78 17.48 7.28 -9.32
C SER A 78 17.46 8.31 -8.18
N THR A 79 16.39 8.43 -7.43
CA THR A 79 16.28 9.29 -6.24
C THR A 79 16.38 8.41 -5.00
N ASP A 80 17.15 8.84 -4.01
CA ASP A 80 17.17 8.21 -2.68
C ASP A 80 15.99 8.72 -1.86
N ILE A 81 14.91 7.93 -1.83
CA ILE A 81 13.68 8.27 -1.12
C ILE A 81 13.78 8.10 0.40
N LEU A 82 14.84 7.48 0.92
CA LEU A 82 15.09 7.44 2.36
C LEU A 82 15.54 8.81 2.89
N ALA A 83 16.33 9.52 2.08
CA ALA A 83 16.80 10.87 2.40
C ALA A 83 15.69 11.91 2.18
N ASP A 84 14.96 11.82 1.06
CA ASP A 84 13.90 12.77 0.69
C ASP A 84 12.88 12.14 -0.25
N ASN A 85 11.81 11.56 0.31
CA ASN A 85 10.70 11.03 -0.47
C ASN A 85 9.72 12.10 -0.95
N THR A 86 9.78 13.32 -0.40
CA THR A 86 8.87 14.41 -0.75
C THR A 86 9.28 15.12 -2.05
N SER A 87 10.50 14.88 -2.52
CA SER A 87 11.01 15.43 -3.78
C SER A 87 10.32 14.84 -5.02
N LEU A 88 9.64 13.69 -4.90
CA LEU A 88 8.93 13.06 -6.00
C LEU A 88 7.47 13.52 -6.05
N PRO A 89 7.06 14.26 -7.10
CA PRO A 89 5.67 14.68 -7.26
C PRO A 89 4.70 13.50 -7.25
N GLY A 90 3.63 13.60 -6.47
CA GLY A 90 2.63 12.55 -6.36
C GLY A 90 3.17 11.24 -5.76
N PHE A 91 4.22 11.31 -4.91
CA PHE A 91 4.84 10.11 -4.33
C PHE A 91 3.80 9.20 -3.71
N TYR A 92 2.96 9.73 -2.81
CA TYR A 92 1.81 8.98 -2.32
C TYR A 92 0.65 9.03 -3.32
N GLY A 93 0.10 7.88 -3.62
CA GLY A 93 -1.04 7.69 -4.51
C GLY A 93 -0.66 7.42 -5.97
N GLN A 94 0.29 8.14 -6.59
CA GLN A 94 0.72 7.89 -7.98
C GLN A 94 1.99 7.05 -8.09
N GLN A 95 2.97 7.24 -7.20
CA GLN A 95 4.19 6.43 -7.24
C GLN A 95 4.00 5.18 -6.39
N ILE A 96 3.55 5.35 -5.15
CA ILE A 96 3.32 4.26 -4.22
C ILE A 96 1.98 4.42 -3.50
N ALA A 97 1.29 3.31 -3.29
CA ALA A 97 0.06 3.24 -2.50
C ALA A 97 0.16 2.11 -1.47
N LEU A 98 -0.68 2.20 -0.43
CA LEU A 98 -0.72 1.23 0.67
C LEU A 98 -2.13 0.62 0.78
N ILE A 99 -2.18 -0.71 0.92
CA ILE A 99 -3.31 -1.41 1.53
C ILE A 99 -2.92 -1.70 2.98
N PRO A 100 -3.52 -1.01 3.94
CA PRO A 100 -3.17 -1.17 5.35
C PRO A 100 -3.77 -2.45 5.93
N GLN A 101 -3.24 -2.87 7.08
CA GLN A 101 -3.63 -4.10 7.78
C GLN A 101 -5.10 -4.09 8.23
N ASN A 102 -5.58 -2.99 8.82
CA ASN A 102 -6.92 -2.88 9.39
C ASN A 102 -7.77 -1.88 8.61
N PRO A 103 -8.79 -2.33 7.86
CA PRO A 103 -9.67 -1.44 7.11
C PRO A 103 -10.39 -0.41 7.98
N GLY A 104 -10.91 -0.82 9.13
CA GLY A 104 -11.67 0.04 10.03
C GLY A 104 -10.86 1.20 10.61
N ASP A 105 -9.60 0.94 10.95
CA ASP A 105 -8.70 1.93 11.57
C ASP A 105 -8.12 2.92 10.54
N SER A 106 -8.20 2.56 9.26
CA SER A 106 -7.57 3.32 8.17
C SER A 106 -8.47 4.37 7.55
N LEU A 107 -9.77 4.32 7.86
CA LEU A 107 -10.76 5.25 7.36
C LEU A 107 -11.21 6.22 8.44
N ASN A 108 -11.39 7.49 8.08
CA ASN A 108 -11.92 8.49 8.99
C ASN A 108 -13.42 8.22 9.24
N PRO A 109 -13.85 7.86 10.48
CA PRO A 109 -15.23 7.51 10.77
C PRO A 109 -16.23 8.67 10.64
N LEU A 110 -15.73 9.92 10.62
CA LEU A 110 -16.55 11.13 10.54
C LEU A 110 -16.69 11.67 9.11
N ARG A 111 -16.13 10.97 8.11
CA ARG A 111 -16.19 11.36 6.69
C ARG A 111 -16.79 10.25 5.85
N THR A 112 -17.62 10.63 4.88
CA THR A 112 -18.15 9.65 3.92
C THR A 112 -17.04 9.07 3.06
N ILE A 113 -17.26 7.86 2.54
CA ILE A 113 -16.32 7.18 1.64
C ILE A 113 -15.97 8.05 0.44
N GLY A 114 -16.97 8.69 -0.18
CA GLY A 114 -16.76 9.57 -1.33
C GLY A 114 -15.82 10.73 -1.05
N ARG A 115 -15.96 11.39 0.10
CA ARG A 115 -15.06 12.48 0.51
C ARG A 115 -13.63 12.01 0.75
N GLN A 116 -13.45 10.82 1.29
CA GLN A 116 -12.12 10.25 1.51
C GLN A 116 -11.44 9.89 0.17
N PHE A 117 -12.19 9.43 -0.82
CA PHE A 117 -11.68 9.30 -2.20
C PHE A 117 -11.25 10.67 -2.77
N ASP A 118 -12.07 11.70 -2.56
CA ASP A 118 -11.75 13.06 -3.04
C ASP A 118 -10.44 13.58 -2.44
N ASP A 119 -10.20 13.33 -1.13
CA ASP A 119 -8.97 13.73 -0.47
C ASP A 119 -7.75 13.05 -1.09
N ILE A 120 -7.83 11.74 -1.38
CA ILE A 120 -6.75 10.97 -2.02
C ILE A 120 -6.47 11.52 -3.42
N LEU A 121 -7.52 11.70 -4.23
CA LEU A 121 -7.40 12.21 -5.59
C LEU A 121 -6.83 13.63 -5.61
N GLN A 122 -7.30 14.50 -4.73
CA GLN A 122 -6.82 15.87 -4.60
C GLN A 122 -5.35 15.92 -4.19
N THR A 123 -4.94 15.10 -3.23
CA THR A 123 -3.53 15.00 -2.79
C THR A 123 -2.63 14.54 -3.94
N ALA A 124 -3.13 13.67 -4.81
CA ALA A 124 -2.43 13.23 -6.02
C ALA A 124 -2.53 14.22 -7.19
N GLY A 125 -3.14 15.39 -7.02
CA GLY A 125 -3.35 16.38 -8.09
C GLY A 125 -4.37 15.95 -9.14
N LEU A 126 -5.20 14.95 -8.85
CA LEU A 126 -6.24 14.44 -9.72
C LEU A 126 -7.61 15.02 -9.34
N ASN A 127 -8.50 15.14 -10.32
CA ASN A 127 -9.84 15.66 -10.08
C ASN A 127 -10.88 14.78 -10.78
N ASP A 128 -11.73 14.13 -10.01
CA ASP A 128 -12.86 13.33 -10.50
C ASP A 128 -14.20 14.01 -10.15
N LYS A 129 -14.51 15.10 -10.83
CA LYS A 129 -15.75 15.87 -10.61
C LYS A 129 -17.03 15.06 -10.86
N THR A 130 -16.96 13.98 -11.64
CA THR A 130 -18.14 13.20 -12.05
C THR A 130 -18.36 11.95 -11.19
N ASN A 131 -17.50 11.67 -10.24
CA ASN A 131 -17.45 10.41 -9.47
C ASN A 131 -17.33 9.14 -10.35
N GLN A 132 -17.16 9.27 -11.65
CA GLN A 132 -17.16 8.14 -12.58
C GLN A 132 -16.05 7.14 -12.25
N ARG A 133 -14.84 7.63 -12.00
CA ARG A 133 -13.69 6.78 -11.64
C ARG A 133 -13.95 6.01 -10.34
N LYS A 134 -14.47 6.69 -9.32
CA LYS A 134 -14.79 6.08 -8.03
C LYS A 134 -15.85 4.99 -8.17
N GLN A 135 -16.92 5.27 -8.91
CA GLN A 135 -18.00 4.31 -9.18
C GLN A 135 -17.49 3.08 -9.95
N GLN A 136 -16.66 3.29 -10.97
CA GLN A 136 -16.06 2.20 -11.75
C GLN A 136 -15.19 1.30 -10.87
N LEU A 137 -14.36 1.87 -10.01
CA LEU A 137 -13.50 1.11 -9.09
C LEU A 137 -14.31 0.34 -8.05
N LEU A 138 -15.32 0.96 -7.45
CA LEU A 138 -16.20 0.26 -6.50
C LEU A 138 -16.93 -0.91 -7.16
N THR A 139 -17.47 -0.71 -8.35
CA THR A 139 -18.11 -1.77 -9.14
C THR A 139 -17.12 -2.89 -9.48
N PHE A 140 -15.91 -2.56 -9.89
CA PHE A 140 -14.83 -3.51 -10.18
C PHE A 140 -14.51 -4.41 -8.98
N PHE A 141 -14.51 -3.85 -7.76
CA PHE A 141 -14.33 -4.62 -6.53
C PHE A 141 -15.61 -5.26 -5.98
N GLY A 142 -16.70 -5.30 -6.77
CA GLY A 142 -17.94 -5.98 -6.41
C GLY A 142 -18.84 -5.20 -5.44
N LEU A 143 -18.82 -3.87 -5.56
CA LEU A 143 -19.72 -2.95 -4.87
C LEU A 143 -20.59 -2.20 -5.93
N PRO A 144 -21.60 -2.87 -6.52
CA PRO A 144 -22.34 -2.33 -7.65
C PRO A 144 -23.20 -1.11 -7.29
N ASP A 145 -23.67 -1.02 -6.04
CA ASP A 145 -24.39 0.16 -5.53
C ASP A 145 -23.37 1.23 -5.08
N ALA A 146 -22.56 1.69 -6.04
CA ALA A 146 -21.44 2.56 -5.78
C ALA A 146 -21.87 3.95 -5.24
N GLU A 147 -23.03 4.47 -5.66
CA GLU A 147 -23.55 5.76 -5.16
C GLU A 147 -23.86 5.69 -3.67
N ARG A 148 -24.56 4.65 -3.24
CA ARG A 148 -24.83 4.40 -1.84
C ARG A 148 -23.52 4.26 -1.03
N VAL A 149 -22.56 3.50 -1.54
CA VAL A 149 -21.26 3.31 -0.87
C VAL A 149 -20.50 4.63 -0.74
N LEU A 150 -20.48 5.46 -1.77
CA LEU A 150 -19.83 6.77 -1.73
C LEU A 150 -20.49 7.73 -0.72
N ALA A 151 -21.81 7.64 -0.54
CA ALA A 151 -22.54 8.44 0.42
C ALA A 151 -22.43 7.92 1.88
N ALA A 152 -22.07 6.66 2.06
CA ALA A 152 -21.99 6.01 3.37
C ALA A 152 -20.76 6.46 4.20
N TYR A 153 -20.91 6.39 5.51
CA TYR A 153 -19.81 6.45 6.47
C TYR A 153 -19.18 5.06 6.68
N PRO A 154 -17.92 4.95 7.11
CA PRO A 154 -17.27 3.66 7.33
C PRO A 154 -18.07 2.71 8.23
N HIS A 155 -18.66 3.19 9.30
CA HIS A 155 -19.43 2.39 10.26
C HIS A 155 -20.77 1.84 9.72
N GLU A 156 -21.22 2.32 8.56
CA GLU A 156 -22.43 1.84 7.88
C GLU A 156 -22.13 0.68 6.90
N LEU A 157 -20.84 0.33 6.74
CA LEU A 157 -20.39 -0.71 5.83
C LEU A 157 -19.90 -1.94 6.59
N SER A 158 -20.12 -3.14 6.03
CA SER A 158 -19.54 -4.37 6.60
C SER A 158 -18.02 -4.41 6.43
N GLY A 159 -17.32 -5.22 7.23
CA GLY A 159 -15.87 -5.37 7.15
C GLY A 159 -15.38 -5.75 5.74
N GLY A 160 -16.08 -6.68 5.07
CA GLY A 160 -15.77 -7.05 3.69
C GLY A 160 -16.03 -5.94 2.68
N MET A 161 -17.03 -5.06 2.91
CA MET A 161 -17.23 -3.87 2.08
C MET A 161 -16.12 -2.85 2.30
N LEU A 162 -15.70 -2.61 3.55
CA LEU A 162 -14.58 -1.72 3.89
C LEU A 162 -13.28 -2.18 3.22
N GLN A 163 -13.00 -3.49 3.23
CA GLN A 163 -11.83 -4.05 2.56
C GLN A 163 -11.84 -3.77 1.05
N ARG A 164 -12.97 -3.95 0.39
CA ARG A 164 -13.14 -3.66 -1.04
C ARG A 164 -13.00 -2.16 -1.33
N VAL A 165 -13.55 -1.31 -0.47
CA VAL A 165 -13.40 0.15 -0.55
C VAL A 165 -11.93 0.54 -0.46
N LEU A 166 -11.16 0.00 0.50
CA LEU A 166 -9.73 0.27 0.62
C LEU A 166 -8.93 -0.19 -0.60
N CYS A 167 -9.23 -1.37 -1.16
CA CYS A 167 -8.62 -1.81 -2.41
C CYS A 167 -8.93 -0.84 -3.55
N ALA A 168 -10.15 -0.34 -3.65
CA ALA A 168 -10.52 0.66 -4.66
C ALA A 168 -9.78 1.99 -4.45
N MET A 169 -9.68 2.45 -3.20
CA MET A 169 -8.95 3.67 -2.82
C MET A 169 -7.45 3.55 -3.11
N SER A 170 -6.84 2.40 -2.81
CA SER A 170 -5.39 2.22 -2.99
C SER A 170 -4.96 2.32 -4.46
N ILE A 171 -5.83 1.96 -5.41
CA ILE A 171 -5.50 2.03 -6.84
C ILE A 171 -6.17 3.21 -7.57
N CYS A 172 -6.90 4.06 -6.87
CA CYS A 172 -7.67 5.14 -7.53
C CYS A 172 -6.79 6.18 -8.24
N CYS A 173 -5.53 6.32 -7.83
CA CYS A 173 -4.56 7.20 -8.48
C CYS A 173 -3.68 6.47 -9.52
N SER A 174 -3.92 5.20 -9.82
CA SER A 174 -3.11 4.35 -10.69
C SER A 174 -1.64 4.30 -10.26
N PRO A 175 -1.34 3.82 -9.04
CA PRO A 175 0.02 3.78 -8.52
C PRO A 175 0.93 2.89 -9.36
N LEU A 176 2.24 3.16 -9.32
CA LEU A 176 3.26 2.30 -9.91
C LEU A 176 3.68 1.17 -8.98
N TRP A 177 3.53 1.39 -7.68
CA TRP A 177 3.79 0.40 -6.63
C TRP A 177 2.63 0.31 -5.66
N LEU A 178 2.30 -0.90 -5.25
CA LEU A 178 1.34 -1.18 -4.19
C LEU A 178 2.01 -1.99 -3.09
N LEU A 179 1.98 -1.48 -1.88
CA LEU A 179 2.41 -2.19 -0.68
C LEU A 179 1.16 -2.69 0.06
N ALA A 180 1.10 -3.97 0.38
CA ALA A 180 0.05 -4.55 1.23
C ALA A 180 0.70 -5.12 2.49
N ASP A 181 0.41 -4.51 3.65
CA ASP A 181 0.98 -4.93 4.93
C ASP A 181 -0.04 -5.77 5.71
N GLU A 182 0.25 -7.08 5.83
CA GLU A 182 -0.57 -8.07 6.54
C GLU A 182 -2.07 -8.02 6.17
N PRO A 183 -2.43 -8.00 4.87
CA PRO A 183 -3.80 -7.70 4.43
C PRO A 183 -4.85 -8.73 4.83
N THR A 184 -4.43 -9.92 5.31
CA THR A 184 -5.31 -11.01 5.77
C THR A 184 -5.32 -11.17 7.29
N LYS A 185 -4.54 -10.38 8.03
CA LYS A 185 -4.38 -10.56 9.47
C LYS A 185 -5.69 -10.28 10.23
N GLY A 186 -6.07 -11.22 11.09
CA GLY A 186 -7.28 -11.11 11.90
C GLY A 186 -8.58 -11.34 11.14
N LEU A 187 -8.51 -11.76 9.88
CA LEU A 187 -9.68 -12.11 9.07
C LEU A 187 -9.99 -13.61 9.18
N ASP A 188 -11.27 -13.96 9.05
CA ASP A 188 -11.70 -15.33 8.86
C ASP A 188 -11.37 -15.82 7.42
N GLU A 189 -11.52 -17.13 7.17
CA GLU A 189 -11.19 -17.75 5.89
C GLU A 189 -11.97 -17.13 4.71
N THR A 190 -13.25 -16.80 4.92
CA THR A 190 -14.09 -16.17 3.88
C THR A 190 -13.59 -14.77 3.52
N ALA A 191 -13.25 -13.97 4.52
CA ALA A 191 -12.70 -12.62 4.32
C ALA A 191 -11.30 -12.67 3.69
N CYS A 192 -10.46 -13.65 4.05
CA CYS A 192 -9.18 -13.91 3.38
C CYS A 192 -9.38 -14.18 1.88
N GLY A 193 -10.36 -15.00 1.51
CA GLY A 193 -10.71 -15.26 0.12
C GLY A 193 -11.02 -13.98 -0.67
N VAL A 194 -11.78 -13.05 -0.07
CA VAL A 194 -12.07 -11.73 -0.68
C VAL A 194 -10.80 -10.91 -0.90
N VAL A 195 -9.87 -10.93 0.06
CA VAL A 195 -8.57 -10.23 -0.09
C VAL A 195 -7.76 -10.82 -1.24
N TYR A 196 -7.67 -12.15 -1.33
CA TYR A 196 -6.97 -12.85 -2.41
C TYR A 196 -7.53 -12.47 -3.78
N GLU A 197 -8.86 -12.53 -3.94
CA GLU A 197 -9.52 -12.12 -5.17
C GLU A 197 -9.23 -10.66 -5.54
N ASN A 198 -9.28 -9.76 -4.57
CA ASN A 198 -9.02 -8.34 -4.80
C ASN A 198 -7.57 -8.09 -5.24
N LEU A 199 -6.59 -8.72 -4.60
CA LEU A 199 -5.18 -8.60 -4.99
C LEU A 199 -4.94 -9.20 -6.38
N GLN A 200 -5.58 -10.32 -6.72
CA GLN A 200 -5.52 -10.91 -8.06
C GLN A 200 -6.15 -9.98 -9.13
N LYS A 201 -7.28 -9.34 -8.82
CA LYS A 201 -7.89 -8.33 -9.70
C LYS A 201 -6.94 -7.16 -9.96
N ILE A 202 -6.27 -6.66 -8.92
CA ILE A 202 -5.29 -5.58 -9.05
C ILE A 202 -4.13 -6.04 -9.94
N LYS A 203 -3.54 -7.21 -9.68
CA LYS A 203 -2.46 -7.80 -10.47
C LYS A 203 -2.79 -7.88 -11.96
N THR A 204 -4.00 -8.33 -12.29
CA THR A 204 -4.41 -8.55 -13.69
C THR A 204 -4.83 -7.29 -14.41
N SER A 205 -5.30 -6.27 -13.69
CA SER A 205 -5.84 -5.02 -14.26
C SER A 205 -4.83 -3.88 -14.31
N GLN A 206 -3.75 -3.96 -13.54
CA GLN A 206 -2.76 -2.88 -13.37
C GLN A 206 -1.36 -3.38 -13.68
N SER A 207 -0.58 -2.55 -14.38
CA SER A 207 0.84 -2.80 -14.62
C SER A 207 1.67 -2.15 -13.52
N LEU A 208 1.60 -2.68 -12.30
CA LEU A 208 2.30 -2.17 -11.12
C LEU A 208 3.22 -3.22 -10.49
N GLY A 209 4.21 -2.77 -9.71
CA GLY A 209 4.94 -3.64 -8.79
C GLY A 209 4.15 -3.81 -7.50
N MET A 210 4.17 -5.00 -6.91
CA MET A 210 3.45 -5.25 -5.66
C MET A 210 4.38 -5.87 -4.61
N LEU A 211 4.39 -5.26 -3.42
CA LEU A 211 5.05 -5.80 -2.24
C LEU A 211 3.98 -6.25 -1.24
N ILE A 212 4.01 -7.52 -0.88
CA ILE A 212 3.07 -8.08 0.08
C ILE A 212 3.86 -8.55 1.30
N ILE A 213 3.60 -7.92 2.42
CA ILE A 213 4.15 -8.33 3.71
C ILE A 213 3.11 -9.23 4.37
N THR A 214 3.51 -10.46 4.69
CA THR A 214 2.57 -11.39 5.30
C THR A 214 3.29 -12.53 6.05
N HIS A 215 2.59 -13.15 7.00
CA HIS A 215 2.94 -14.44 7.56
C HIS A 215 2.04 -15.57 7.00
N ASP A 216 1.08 -15.22 6.14
CA ASP A 216 0.16 -16.14 5.49
C ASP A 216 0.81 -16.76 4.23
N LEU A 217 1.23 -18.02 4.36
CA LEU A 217 1.83 -18.77 3.26
C LEU A 217 0.84 -19.11 2.14
N GLN A 218 -0.46 -19.17 2.44
CA GLN A 218 -1.49 -19.40 1.41
C GLN A 218 -1.62 -18.18 0.53
N LEU A 219 -1.69 -16.98 1.12
CA LEU A 219 -1.66 -15.74 0.36
C LEU A 219 -0.42 -15.67 -0.54
N ALA A 220 0.76 -15.89 0.03
CA ALA A 220 2.02 -15.79 -0.72
C ALA A 220 2.13 -16.77 -1.89
N ARG A 221 1.46 -17.93 -1.80
CA ARG A 221 1.42 -18.94 -2.89
C ARG A 221 0.34 -18.69 -3.93
N SER A 222 -0.73 -17.95 -3.56
CA SER A 222 -1.89 -17.71 -4.43
C SER A 222 -1.68 -16.53 -5.39
N ILE A 223 -0.67 -15.72 -5.15
CA ILE A 223 -0.36 -14.50 -5.90
C ILE A 223 0.88 -14.67 -6.74
#